data_97e2c8bd5d214cfa09af00542000332f
#
_entry.id   97e2c8bd5d214cfa09af00542000332f
#
_cell.length_a   1.000
_cell.length_b   1.000
_cell.length_c   1.000
_cell.angle_alpha   90.00
_cell.angle_beta   90.00
_cell.angle_gamma   90.00
#
_symmetry.space_group_name_H-M   'P 1'
#
loop_
_entity.id
_entity.type
_entity.pdbx_description
1 polymer ?
#
loop_
_entity_poly.entity_id
_entity_poly.type
_entity_poly.pdbx_seq_one_letter_code
_entity_poly.pdbx_strand_id
1 'polypeptide(L)'
;MNKFEINGVHHLALVCKDMERTVEFYTDVLGMRLTKGFDLEGYGQHFFFDMGNGSELGFFWFNDAPLSQPGVASAKNIVGSGSGNITSAHGSMNHLAFNVDPVKIANYREAIVKKGVQC
;
A
#
# COMPACT_ATOMS: atom_id res chain seq x y z
N MET A 1 2.47 -29.82 -20.08
CA MET A 1 1.73 -28.93 -19.16
C MET A 1 1.77 -27.53 -19.70
N ASN A 2 0.60 -26.93 -19.90
CA ASN A 2 0.54 -25.54 -20.35
C ASN A 2 0.92 -24.61 -19.21
N LYS A 3 1.90 -23.74 -19.46
CA LYS A 3 2.32 -22.72 -18.51
C LYS A 3 1.61 -21.41 -18.85
N PHE A 4 0.99 -20.79 -17.85
CA PHE A 4 0.43 -19.47 -18.03
C PHE A 4 1.55 -18.43 -18.18
N GLU A 5 1.43 -17.54 -19.15
CA GLU A 5 2.33 -16.42 -19.34
C GLU A 5 1.86 -15.26 -18.44
N ILE A 6 2.59 -15.03 -17.35
CA ILE A 6 2.31 -13.94 -16.41
C ILE A 6 3.32 -12.84 -16.64
N ASN A 7 2.85 -11.63 -16.91
CA ASN A 7 3.67 -10.45 -17.24
C ASN A 7 3.81 -9.47 -16.08
N GLY A 8 3.69 -9.96 -14.85
CA GLY A 8 3.80 -9.15 -13.65
C GLY A 8 2.46 -8.88 -12.97
N VAL A 9 2.43 -7.91 -12.09
CA VAL A 9 1.23 -7.51 -11.35
C VAL A 9 0.48 -6.44 -12.15
N HIS A 10 -0.78 -6.68 -12.47
CA HIS A 10 -1.65 -5.68 -13.11
C HIS A 10 -2.06 -4.60 -12.11
N HIS A 11 -2.59 -5.02 -10.99
CA HIS A 11 -2.89 -4.14 -9.86
C HIS A 11 -2.93 -4.94 -8.56
N LEU A 12 -2.68 -4.23 -7.46
CA LEU A 12 -2.84 -4.71 -6.10
C LEU A 12 -3.88 -3.85 -5.41
N ALA A 13 -4.82 -4.46 -4.70
CA ALA A 13 -5.84 -3.72 -3.96
C ALA A 13 -5.74 -3.99 -2.46
N LEU A 14 -5.77 -2.91 -1.69
CA LEU A 14 -5.75 -2.91 -0.24
C LEU A 14 -7.01 -2.19 0.28
N VAL A 15 -7.26 -2.30 1.57
CA VAL A 15 -8.36 -1.57 2.23
C VAL A 15 -7.75 -0.53 3.16
N CYS A 16 -8.15 0.73 3.01
CA CYS A 16 -7.71 1.82 3.88
C CYS A 16 -8.81 2.22 4.86
N LYS A 17 -8.40 2.84 5.95
CA LYS A 17 -9.29 3.38 6.97
C LYS A 17 -9.85 4.76 6.61
N ASP A 18 -9.05 5.56 5.89
CA ASP A 18 -9.33 6.94 5.57
C ASP A 18 -8.81 7.23 4.16
N MET A 19 -9.72 7.40 3.21
CA MET A 19 -9.34 7.57 1.80
C MET A 19 -8.69 8.92 1.54
N GLU A 20 -9.11 10.00 2.21
CA GLU A 20 -8.51 11.32 2.05
C GLU A 20 -7.02 11.30 2.44
N ARG A 21 -6.72 10.75 3.60
CA ARG A 21 -5.33 10.59 4.07
C ARG A 21 -4.52 9.64 3.18
N THR A 22 -5.16 8.61 2.65
CA THR A 22 -4.52 7.67 1.72
C THR A 22 -4.14 8.37 0.42
N VAL A 23 -5.06 9.12 -0.17
CA VAL A 23 -4.79 9.90 -1.38
C VAL A 23 -3.68 10.91 -1.14
N GLU A 24 -3.74 11.67 -0.05
CA GLU A 24 -2.70 12.63 0.32
C GLU A 24 -1.33 11.97 0.44
N PHE A 25 -1.25 10.85 1.13
CA PHE A 25 0.03 10.14 1.31
C PHE A 25 0.63 9.69 -0.03
N TYR A 26 -0.15 9.02 -0.86
CA TYR A 26 0.39 8.47 -2.11
C TYR A 26 0.64 9.55 -3.17
N THR A 27 -0.15 10.62 -3.21
CA THR A 27 0.08 11.73 -4.16
C THR A 27 1.09 12.75 -3.66
N ASP A 28 0.91 13.29 -2.47
CA ASP A 28 1.72 14.42 -1.99
C ASP A 28 3.03 13.95 -1.34
N VAL A 29 3.02 12.83 -0.63
CA VAL A 29 4.25 12.33 0.01
C VAL A 29 5.09 11.52 -0.99
N LEU A 30 4.48 10.54 -1.66
CA LEU A 30 5.21 9.66 -2.57
C LEU A 30 5.23 10.15 -4.02
N GLY A 31 4.43 11.14 -4.38
CA GLY A 31 4.39 11.69 -5.73
C GLY A 31 3.80 10.76 -6.78
N MET A 32 2.99 9.78 -6.38
CA MET A 32 2.32 8.89 -7.30
C MET A 32 1.13 9.60 -7.96
N ARG A 33 0.88 9.28 -9.22
CA ARG A 33 -0.25 9.84 -9.96
C ARG A 33 -1.52 9.06 -9.63
N LEU A 34 -2.58 9.77 -9.23
CA LEU A 34 -3.92 9.22 -9.11
C LEU A 34 -4.45 8.94 -10.54
N THR A 35 -4.75 7.69 -10.85
CA THR A 35 -5.16 7.29 -12.20
C THR A 35 -6.66 7.27 -12.38
N LYS A 36 -7.39 6.83 -11.36
CA LYS A 36 -8.85 6.80 -11.37
C LYS A 36 -9.40 6.66 -9.96
N GLY A 37 -10.65 7.05 -9.80
CA GLY A 37 -11.38 6.90 -8.55
C GLY A 37 -12.88 6.93 -8.81
N PHE A 38 -13.62 6.16 -8.03
CA PHE A 38 -15.08 6.11 -8.16
C PHE A 38 -15.75 5.70 -6.85
N ASP A 39 -17.00 6.12 -6.71
CA ASP A 39 -17.84 5.71 -5.59
C ASP A 39 -18.43 4.33 -5.82
N LEU A 40 -18.54 3.58 -4.75
CA LEU A 40 -19.21 2.30 -4.68
C LEU A 40 -20.58 2.55 -4.01
N GLU A 41 -21.54 2.94 -4.78
CA GLU A 41 -22.95 3.23 -4.44
C GLU A 41 -23.37 2.99 -2.97
N GLY A 42 -23.02 3.93 -2.08
CA GLY A 42 -23.48 3.94 -0.68
C GLY A 42 -22.67 3.10 0.31
N TYR A 43 -21.64 2.38 -0.11
CA TYR A 43 -20.86 1.57 0.82
C TYR A 43 -19.35 1.80 0.80
N GLY A 44 -18.84 2.59 -0.12
CA GLY A 44 -17.41 2.89 -0.14
C GLY A 44 -16.89 3.62 -1.36
N GLN A 45 -15.58 3.59 -1.49
CA GLN A 45 -14.84 4.22 -2.57
C GLN A 45 -13.70 3.31 -3.03
N HIS A 46 -13.26 3.47 -4.29
CA HIS A 46 -12.13 2.75 -4.83
C HIS A 46 -11.28 3.70 -5.66
N PHE A 47 -10.02 3.89 -5.26
CA PHE A 47 -9.06 4.76 -5.95
C PHE A 47 -7.80 3.99 -6.34
N PHE A 48 -7.17 4.43 -7.44
CA PHE A 48 -5.99 3.80 -8.00
C PHE A 48 -4.87 4.80 -8.23
N PHE A 49 -3.65 4.35 -7.97
CA PHE A 49 -2.42 5.12 -8.15
C PHE A 49 -1.48 4.39 -9.11
N ASP A 50 -0.79 5.14 -9.94
CA ASP A 50 0.23 4.60 -10.84
C ASP A 50 1.43 4.11 -10.04
N MET A 51 1.73 2.82 -10.16
CA MET A 51 2.85 2.17 -9.49
C MET A 51 4.08 2.03 -10.41
N GLY A 52 3.98 2.47 -11.65
CA GLY A 52 4.99 2.29 -12.69
C GLY A 52 4.81 1.00 -13.48
N ASN A 53 5.42 0.96 -14.65
CA ASN A 53 5.41 -0.20 -15.56
C ASN A 53 4.00 -0.73 -15.89
N GLY A 54 3.00 0.13 -15.92
CA GLY A 54 1.62 -0.25 -16.22
C GLY A 54 0.87 -0.92 -15.06
N SER A 55 1.48 -1.01 -13.89
CA SER A 55 0.85 -1.55 -12.68
C SER A 55 0.21 -0.45 -11.85
N GLU A 56 -0.86 -0.79 -11.15
CA GLU A 56 -1.57 0.15 -10.28
C GLU A 56 -1.72 -0.39 -8.86
N LEU A 57 -1.67 0.54 -7.89
CA LEU A 57 -2.00 0.29 -6.51
C LEU A 57 -3.40 0.83 -6.25
N GLY A 58 -4.34 -0.06 -5.89
CA GLY A 58 -5.71 0.29 -5.60
C GLY A 58 -6.01 0.29 -4.11
N PHE A 59 -6.87 1.19 -3.67
CA PHE A 59 -7.40 1.20 -2.32
C PHE A 59 -8.91 1.23 -2.34
N PHE A 60 -9.49 0.33 -1.56
CA PHE A 60 -10.87 0.41 -1.16
C PHE A 60 -10.98 1.14 0.17
N TRP A 61 -12.01 1.93 0.33
CA TRP A 61 -12.54 2.35 1.60
C TRP A 61 -13.97 1.83 1.72
N PHE A 62 -14.28 1.16 2.82
CA PHE A 62 -15.62 0.68 3.11
C PHE A 62 -16.09 1.30 4.42
N ASN A 63 -17.36 1.75 4.46
CA ASN A 63 -17.93 2.40 5.64
C ASN A 63 -18.05 1.48 6.86
N ASP A 64 -18.03 0.16 6.66
CA ASP A 64 -18.20 -0.86 7.70
C ASP A 64 -16.98 -1.78 7.85
N ALA A 65 -15.83 -1.43 7.23
CA ALA A 65 -14.64 -2.25 7.35
C ALA A 65 -14.14 -2.31 8.80
N PRO A 66 -13.89 -3.50 9.35
CA PRO A 66 -13.36 -3.63 10.70
C PRO A 66 -11.91 -3.18 10.78
N LEU A 67 -11.45 -2.89 11.99
CA LEU A 67 -10.03 -2.65 12.25
C LEU A 67 -9.21 -3.91 11.97
N SER A 68 -7.92 -3.71 11.63
CA SER A 68 -6.98 -4.83 11.46
C SER A 68 -6.95 -5.71 12.70
N GLN A 69 -6.97 -7.02 12.48
CA GLN A 69 -6.88 -8.01 13.54
C GLN A 69 -5.42 -8.40 13.80
N PRO A 70 -5.09 -8.88 15.01
CA PRO A 70 -3.78 -9.47 15.28
C PRO A 70 -3.48 -10.59 14.28
N GLY A 71 -2.25 -10.66 13.81
CA GLY A 71 -1.83 -11.65 12.82
C GLY A 71 -2.04 -11.23 11.36
N VAL A 72 -2.74 -10.13 11.12
CA VAL A 72 -2.79 -9.50 9.81
C VAL A 72 -1.63 -8.50 9.68
N ALA A 73 -1.03 -8.39 8.50
CA ALA A 73 0.08 -7.47 8.30
C ALA A 73 -0.35 -6.03 8.61
N SER A 74 0.28 -5.44 9.61
CA SER A 74 0.07 -4.07 10.05
C SER A 74 1.40 -3.48 10.54
N ALA A 75 1.47 -2.16 10.65
CA ALA A 75 2.68 -1.49 11.13
C ALA A 75 3.12 -2.00 12.52
N LYS A 76 2.19 -2.35 13.37
CA LYS A 76 2.47 -2.91 14.71
C LYS A 76 3.11 -4.29 14.64
N ASN A 77 2.87 -5.03 13.58
CA ASN A 77 3.37 -6.40 13.42
C ASN A 77 4.74 -6.44 12.73
N ILE A 78 5.15 -5.35 12.11
CA ILE A 78 6.46 -5.24 11.44
C ILE A 78 7.54 -4.83 12.45
N VAL A 79 7.19 -4.04 13.44
CA VAL A 79 8.10 -3.54 14.46
C VAL A 79 8.28 -4.59 15.52
N GLY A 80 9.52 -5.04 15.72
CA GLY A 80 9.84 -5.99 16.79
C GLY A 80 10.38 -7.32 16.33
N SER A 81 10.98 -7.38 15.13
CA SER A 81 11.73 -8.54 14.75
C SER A 81 12.78 -8.84 15.80
N GLY A 82 12.73 -10.03 16.39
CA GLY A 82 13.57 -10.39 17.52
C GLY A 82 12.93 -10.29 18.91
N SER A 83 11.76 -9.65 19.04
CA SER A 83 11.03 -9.58 20.32
C SER A 83 10.08 -10.76 20.55
N GLY A 84 9.87 -11.63 19.55
CA GLY A 84 8.88 -12.70 19.62
C GLY A 84 7.42 -12.22 19.44
N ASN A 85 7.20 -10.92 19.24
CA ASN A 85 5.87 -10.32 19.10
C ASN A 85 5.47 -10.06 17.65
N ILE A 86 6.16 -10.66 16.70
CA ILE A 86 5.76 -10.58 15.29
C ILE A 86 4.59 -11.51 15.08
N THR A 87 3.45 -10.93 14.76
CA THR A 87 2.23 -11.68 14.45
C THR A 87 1.84 -11.41 13.00
N SER A 88 2.27 -12.31 12.12
CA SER A 88 1.79 -12.36 10.74
C SER A 88 1.05 -13.68 10.56
N ALA A 89 -0.20 -13.62 10.15
CA ALA A 89 -1.00 -14.81 9.90
C ALA A 89 -0.58 -15.49 8.59
N HIS A 90 -0.71 -16.80 8.53
CA HIS A 90 -0.55 -17.50 7.25
C HIS A 90 -1.53 -16.93 6.23
N GLY A 91 -1.03 -16.62 5.03
CA GLY A 91 -1.83 -16.04 3.95
C GLY A 91 -2.00 -14.51 4.02
N SER A 92 -1.57 -13.85 5.09
CA SER A 92 -1.59 -12.40 5.16
C SER A 92 -0.46 -11.78 4.32
N MET A 93 -0.69 -10.58 3.80
CA MET A 93 0.34 -9.81 3.13
C MET A 93 1.24 -9.17 4.20
N ASN A 94 2.54 -9.49 4.18
CA ASN A 94 3.48 -8.93 5.14
C ASN A 94 3.88 -7.50 4.77
N HIS A 95 4.27 -7.25 3.51
CA HIS A 95 4.65 -5.92 3.05
C HIS A 95 4.53 -5.81 1.52
N LEU A 96 4.53 -4.57 1.06
CA LEU A 96 4.66 -4.20 -0.34
C LEU A 96 5.94 -3.40 -0.51
N ALA A 97 6.76 -3.76 -1.49
CA ALA A 97 7.99 -3.05 -1.81
C ALA A 97 7.94 -2.51 -3.24
N PHE A 98 8.21 -1.23 -3.39
CA PHE A 98 8.34 -0.61 -4.70
C PHE A 98 9.77 -0.75 -5.22
N ASN A 99 9.90 -1.06 -6.51
CA ASN A 99 11.19 -1.04 -7.17
C ASN A 99 11.55 0.40 -7.56
N VAL A 100 12.66 0.88 -7.03
CA VAL A 100 13.16 2.22 -7.31
C VAL A 100 14.66 2.15 -7.64
N ASP A 101 15.18 3.20 -8.30
CA ASP A 101 16.59 3.32 -8.56
C ASP A 101 17.38 3.42 -7.23
N PRO A 102 18.29 2.48 -6.94
CA PRO A 102 19.03 2.47 -5.68
C PRO A 102 19.86 3.72 -5.44
N VAL A 103 20.31 4.41 -6.50
CA VAL A 103 21.06 5.67 -6.39
C VAL A 103 20.19 6.78 -5.76
N LYS A 104 18.88 6.71 -5.90
CA LYS A 104 17.93 7.74 -5.43
C LYS A 104 17.38 7.47 -4.02
N ILE A 105 17.64 6.30 -3.44
CA ILE A 105 17.05 5.88 -2.14
C ILE A 105 17.31 6.91 -1.04
N ALA A 106 18.55 7.40 -0.91
CA ALA A 106 18.89 8.36 0.15
C ALA A 106 18.10 9.67 -0.01
N ASN A 107 17.95 10.17 -1.22
CA ASN A 107 17.19 11.39 -1.51
C ASN A 107 15.70 11.18 -1.27
N TYR A 108 15.16 10.03 -1.63
CA TYR A 108 13.75 9.71 -1.38
C TYR A 108 13.46 9.63 0.11
N ARG A 109 14.33 8.97 0.88
CA ARG A 109 14.20 8.91 2.34
C ARG A 109 14.19 10.30 2.96
N GLU A 110 15.13 11.16 2.57
CA GLU A 110 15.20 12.54 3.05
C GLU A 110 13.92 13.33 2.73
N ALA A 111 13.43 13.22 1.51
CA ALA A 111 12.21 13.89 1.07
C ALA A 111 10.97 13.44 1.87
N ILE A 112 10.86 12.14 2.14
CA ILE A 112 9.74 11.57 2.92
C ILE A 112 9.81 12.02 4.37
N VAL A 113 10.99 12.00 4.98
CA VAL A 113 11.21 12.48 6.35
C VAL A 113 10.85 13.96 6.50
N LYS A 114 11.22 14.80 5.53
CA LYS A 114 10.85 16.22 5.50
C LYS A 114 9.34 16.44 5.48
N LYS A 115 8.58 15.50 4.98
CA LYS A 115 7.11 15.53 4.98
C LYS A 115 6.47 14.91 6.24
N GLY A 116 7.28 14.64 7.26
CA GLY A 116 6.81 14.17 8.56
C GLY A 116 6.60 12.67 8.68
N VAL A 117 7.03 11.89 7.72
CA VAL A 117 6.92 10.43 7.77
C VAL A 117 8.16 9.85 8.44
N GLN A 118 7.93 8.97 9.41
CA GLN A 118 9.01 8.26 10.09
C GLN A 118 9.57 7.15 9.19
N CYS A 119 10.88 7.11 9.05
CA CYS A 119 11.61 6.09 8.28
C CYS A 119 12.67 5.39 9.12
#